data_4372194db9d312735581b802c66b78a4
#
_entry.id   4372194db9d312735581b802c66b78a4
#
_cell.length_a   1.000
_cell.length_b   1.000
_cell.length_c   1.000
_cell.angle_alpha   90.00
_cell.angle_beta   90.00
_cell.angle_gamma   90.00
#
_symmetry.space_group_name_H-M   'P 1'
#
loop_
_entity.id
_entity.type
_entity.pdbx_description
1 polymer ?
#
loop_
_entity_poly.entity_id
_entity_poly.type
_entity_poly.pdbx_seq_one_letter_code
_entity_poly.pdbx_strand_id
1 'polypeptide(L)'
;MKLSISTNVIFERENGYDTDIERTIKLCSKAGYKILDFCFHDLTRFDSQIFTENWKNYFISLRELADELDIKFKQGHSVVYDFCNPNIDHKLYKELTERCIIGAEILGVEWLVVHPSTDFSVADYIHKSKLNNIDYFKKLVSFASKHNVKIAVENMWDLHIAPKRLYCTSIEELIDLVDSVNGLGICFDVEHAAIMEMNQIECMKLIGNRLKVLHVSDYLNVKDIHLLPYMGKSNWNEIMEGLRNVNYDGLFNFEIHRFLVNIPEDLYLLSLKYSFEIGKKLLHINEEMKQNE
;
A
#
# COMPACT_ATOMS: atom_id res chain seq x y z
N MET A 1 -2.06 -2.17 17.15
CA MET A 1 -2.27 -1.63 15.78
C MET A 1 -3.13 -0.38 15.82
N LYS A 2 -3.02 0.49 14.81
CA LYS A 2 -3.88 1.69 14.64
C LYS A 2 -4.55 1.63 13.28
N LEU A 3 -5.84 2.00 13.23
CA LEU A 3 -6.60 2.02 11.99
C LEU A 3 -6.17 3.18 11.09
N SER A 4 -5.97 2.90 9.81
CA SER A 4 -5.76 3.88 8.75
C SER A 4 -6.49 3.48 7.47
N ILE A 5 -6.55 4.40 6.52
CA ILE A 5 -7.15 4.17 5.21
C ILE A 5 -6.33 4.92 4.16
N SER A 6 -6.20 4.33 2.98
CA SER A 6 -5.53 4.98 1.87
C SER A 6 -6.37 6.08 1.22
N THR A 7 -5.72 7.15 0.76
CA THR A 7 -6.39 8.23 0.04
C THR A 7 -6.96 7.81 -1.31
N ASN A 8 -6.62 6.61 -1.81
CA ASN A 8 -7.20 6.06 -3.03
C ASN A 8 -8.66 5.60 -2.89
N VAL A 9 -9.24 5.60 -1.69
CA VAL A 9 -10.55 5.00 -1.38
C VAL A 9 -11.72 5.56 -2.20
N ILE A 10 -11.65 6.82 -2.65
CA ILE A 10 -12.67 7.41 -3.54
C ILE A 10 -12.13 7.75 -4.94
N PHE A 11 -10.90 7.37 -5.24
CA PHE A 11 -10.25 7.73 -6.50
C PHE A 11 -10.88 7.05 -7.71
N GLU A 12 -11.06 5.73 -7.70
CA GLU A 12 -11.68 4.99 -8.81
C GLU A 12 -13.19 5.14 -8.79
N ARG A 13 -13.78 5.47 -9.97
CA ARG A 13 -15.21 5.61 -10.20
C ARG A 13 -15.63 4.76 -11.41
N GLU A 14 -16.91 4.42 -11.51
CA GLU A 14 -17.45 3.66 -12.65
C GLU A 14 -17.09 4.30 -14.01
N ASN A 15 -17.11 5.64 -14.07
CA ASN A 15 -16.90 6.40 -15.30
C ASN A 15 -15.70 7.35 -15.23
N GLY A 16 -14.63 7.00 -14.51
CA GLY A 16 -13.44 7.82 -14.42
C GLY A 16 -12.80 7.86 -13.04
N TYR A 17 -12.30 9.03 -12.65
CA TYR A 17 -11.56 9.21 -11.41
C TYR A 17 -12.06 10.44 -10.64
N ASP A 18 -12.17 10.32 -9.31
CA ASP A 18 -12.30 11.48 -8.41
C ASP A 18 -10.88 11.90 -7.98
N THR A 19 -10.42 13.00 -8.51
CA THR A 19 -9.05 13.50 -8.35
C THR A 19 -8.89 14.50 -7.20
N ASP A 20 -9.97 14.79 -6.44
CA ASP A 20 -9.98 15.75 -5.35
C ASP A 20 -9.47 15.12 -4.04
N ILE A 21 -8.14 15.11 -3.89
CA ILE A 21 -7.45 14.58 -2.71
C ILE A 21 -7.83 15.34 -1.43
N GLU A 22 -8.02 16.66 -1.51
CA GLU A 22 -8.45 17.47 -0.35
C GLU A 22 -9.85 17.04 0.14
N ARG A 23 -10.76 16.78 -0.80
CA ARG A 23 -12.09 16.24 -0.49
C ARG A 23 -11.99 14.89 0.20
N THR A 24 -11.12 14.01 -0.31
CA THR A 24 -10.89 12.68 0.28
C THR A 24 -10.40 12.80 1.72
N ILE A 25 -9.38 13.64 1.99
CA ILE A 25 -8.86 13.88 3.34
C ILE A 25 -9.98 14.38 4.27
N LYS A 26 -10.78 15.36 3.82
CA LYS A 26 -11.91 15.91 4.59
C LYS A 26 -12.98 14.86 4.90
N LEU A 27 -13.31 14.01 3.95
CA LEU A 27 -14.30 12.93 4.13
C LEU A 27 -13.79 11.84 5.08
N CYS A 28 -12.55 11.39 4.94
CA CYS A 28 -11.93 10.43 5.85
C CYS A 28 -11.86 10.97 7.29
N SER A 29 -11.49 12.24 7.47
CA SER A 29 -11.51 12.91 8.78
C SER A 29 -12.91 12.91 9.40
N LYS A 30 -13.95 13.31 8.63
CA LYS A 30 -15.36 13.29 9.09
C LYS A 30 -15.89 11.88 9.38
N ALA A 31 -15.33 10.86 8.76
CA ALA A 31 -15.67 9.46 9.01
C ALA A 31 -15.06 8.93 10.31
N GLY A 32 -14.04 9.59 10.86
CA GLY A 32 -13.40 9.24 12.13
C GLY A 32 -11.93 8.82 12.01
N TYR A 33 -11.40 8.69 10.79
CA TYR A 33 -9.99 8.36 10.59
C TYR A 33 -9.09 9.50 11.06
N LYS A 34 -8.00 9.14 11.73
CA LYS A 34 -6.96 10.06 12.22
C LYS A 34 -5.60 9.82 11.57
N ILE A 35 -5.46 8.71 10.90
CA ILE A 35 -4.24 8.33 10.18
C ILE A 35 -4.63 7.93 8.77
N LEU A 36 -3.91 8.46 7.79
CA LEU A 36 -4.08 8.12 6.38
C LEU A 36 -2.78 7.56 5.81
N ASP A 37 -2.93 6.68 4.84
CA ASP A 37 -1.94 6.28 3.86
C ASP A 37 -2.08 7.19 2.63
N PHE A 38 -0.99 7.73 2.10
CA PHE A 38 -1.05 8.62 0.95
C PHE A 38 -0.68 7.89 -0.34
N CYS A 39 -1.64 7.70 -1.24
CA CYS A 39 -1.43 7.07 -2.54
C CYS A 39 -0.88 8.09 -3.57
N PHE A 40 0.45 8.13 -3.74
CA PHE A 40 1.09 8.96 -4.77
C PHE A 40 0.81 8.43 -6.19
N HIS A 41 0.55 7.12 -6.34
CA HIS A 41 0.28 6.52 -7.65
C HIS A 41 -0.91 7.17 -8.34
N ASP A 42 -1.96 7.49 -7.60
CA ASP A 42 -3.16 8.13 -8.15
C ASP A 42 -2.83 9.46 -8.84
N LEU A 43 -1.92 10.25 -8.26
CA LEU A 43 -1.49 11.53 -8.83
C LEU A 43 -0.76 11.37 -10.18
N THR A 44 -0.26 10.19 -10.50
CA THR A 44 0.46 9.93 -11.75
C THR A 44 -0.44 9.39 -12.87
N ARG A 45 -1.69 9.08 -12.57
CA ARG A 45 -2.67 8.51 -13.52
C ARG A 45 -3.44 9.56 -14.32
N PHE A 46 -3.25 10.84 -14.02
CA PHE A 46 -3.89 11.97 -14.68
C PHE A 46 -2.96 13.19 -14.66
N ASP A 47 -3.27 14.24 -15.42
CA ASP A 47 -2.53 15.50 -15.36
C ASP A 47 -2.77 16.18 -14.01
N SER A 48 -1.76 16.20 -13.16
CA SER A 48 -1.87 16.65 -11.78
C SER A 48 -0.69 17.50 -11.33
N GLN A 49 -0.79 18.06 -10.11
CA GLN A 49 0.23 18.92 -9.52
C GLN A 49 1.61 18.24 -9.38
N ILE A 50 1.69 16.91 -9.28
CA ILE A 50 2.97 16.21 -9.17
C ILE A 50 3.86 16.41 -10.42
N PHE A 51 3.28 16.72 -11.59
CA PHE A 51 4.02 16.99 -12.84
C PHE A 51 4.47 18.44 -12.99
N THR A 52 3.92 19.37 -12.20
CA THR A 52 4.21 20.80 -12.31
C THR A 52 5.48 21.19 -11.55
N GLU A 53 5.96 22.40 -11.77
CA GLU A 53 7.06 22.99 -10.97
C GLU A 53 6.62 23.31 -9.54
N ASN A 54 5.32 23.47 -9.31
CA ASN A 54 4.75 23.81 -8.00
C ASN A 54 4.43 22.59 -7.11
N TRP A 55 4.84 21.40 -7.50
CA TRP A 55 4.47 20.15 -6.83
C TRP A 55 4.81 20.10 -5.31
N LYS A 56 5.90 20.73 -4.89
CA LYS A 56 6.26 20.80 -3.46
C LYS A 56 5.24 21.59 -2.65
N ASN A 57 4.83 22.76 -3.17
CA ASN A 57 3.82 23.61 -2.51
C ASN A 57 2.47 22.89 -2.42
N TYR A 58 2.14 22.06 -3.40
CA TYR A 58 0.96 21.22 -3.35
C TYR A 58 1.00 20.24 -2.15
N PHE A 59 2.11 19.53 -1.92
CA PHE A 59 2.23 18.66 -0.76
C PHE A 59 2.28 19.44 0.56
N ILE A 60 2.85 20.65 0.58
CA ILE A 60 2.81 21.53 1.75
C ILE A 60 1.36 21.89 2.09
N SER A 61 0.54 22.31 1.10
CA SER A 61 -0.87 22.64 1.35
C SER A 61 -1.69 21.42 1.83
N LEU A 62 -1.42 20.22 1.32
CA LEU A 62 -2.06 19.01 1.82
C LEU A 62 -1.66 18.68 3.25
N ARG A 63 -0.39 18.95 3.62
CA ARG A 63 0.08 18.78 5.00
C ARG A 63 -0.60 19.77 5.94
N GLU A 64 -0.70 21.04 5.56
CA GLU A 64 -1.41 22.08 6.32
C GLU A 64 -2.88 21.71 6.54
N LEU A 65 -3.58 21.27 5.49
CA LEU A 65 -4.95 20.76 5.59
C LEU A 65 -5.06 19.57 6.55
N ALA A 66 -4.12 18.63 6.49
CA ALA A 66 -4.12 17.47 7.38
C ALA A 66 -3.92 17.90 8.84
N ASP A 67 -3.01 18.83 9.10
CA ASP A 67 -2.77 19.37 10.45
C ASP A 67 -3.99 20.12 11.00
N GLU A 68 -4.71 20.91 10.18
CA GLU A 68 -5.98 21.55 10.55
C GLU A 68 -7.07 20.54 10.94
N LEU A 69 -7.09 19.38 10.32
CA LEU A 69 -8.07 18.32 10.55
C LEU A 69 -7.62 17.28 11.61
N ASP A 70 -6.46 17.48 12.24
CA ASP A 70 -5.82 16.51 13.14
C ASP A 70 -5.64 15.13 12.49
N ILE A 71 -5.21 15.12 11.22
CA ILE A 71 -4.86 13.94 10.44
C ILE A 71 -3.34 13.79 10.41
N LYS A 72 -2.86 12.54 10.43
CA LYS A 72 -1.44 12.21 10.25
C LYS A 72 -1.28 11.28 9.06
N PHE A 73 -0.36 11.62 8.15
CA PHE A 73 0.15 10.67 7.18
C PHE A 73 1.31 9.89 7.81
N LYS A 74 1.24 8.57 7.80
CA LYS A 74 2.26 7.70 8.42
C LYS A 74 2.81 6.67 7.45
N GLN A 75 2.04 6.36 6.43
CA GLN A 75 2.32 5.40 5.39
C GLN A 75 1.95 6.04 4.05
N GLY A 76 2.53 5.57 2.96
CA GLY A 76 2.13 5.96 1.62
C GLY A 76 2.52 4.91 0.59
N HIS A 77 1.89 4.96 -0.57
CA HIS A 77 2.16 4.13 -1.73
C HIS A 77 2.80 4.96 -2.84
N SER A 78 3.99 4.59 -3.29
CA SER A 78 4.72 5.28 -4.36
C SER A 78 4.05 5.10 -5.73
N VAL A 79 4.53 5.83 -6.73
CA VAL A 79 4.19 5.51 -8.12
C VAL A 79 4.55 4.05 -8.44
N VAL A 80 3.66 3.36 -9.15
CA VAL A 80 3.95 2.04 -9.69
C VAL A 80 4.91 2.20 -10.87
N TYR A 81 6.15 1.79 -10.66
CA TYR A 81 7.24 1.94 -11.62
C TYR A 81 7.82 0.56 -11.97
N ASP A 82 7.49 0.06 -13.16
CA ASP A 82 8.11 -1.16 -13.71
C ASP A 82 9.49 -0.85 -14.29
N PHE A 83 10.50 -0.75 -13.41
CA PHE A 83 11.87 -0.41 -13.80
C PHE A 83 12.61 -1.49 -14.62
N CYS A 84 12.00 -2.66 -14.79
CA CYS A 84 12.49 -3.70 -15.69
C CYS A 84 11.88 -3.64 -17.10
N ASN A 85 10.84 -2.84 -17.32
CA ASN A 85 10.18 -2.71 -18.61
C ASN A 85 10.93 -1.74 -19.52
N PRO A 86 11.53 -2.19 -20.65
CA PRO A 86 12.35 -1.32 -21.50
C PRO A 86 11.54 -0.30 -22.31
N ASN A 87 10.20 -0.37 -22.27
CA ASN A 87 9.33 0.44 -23.13
C ASN A 87 8.72 1.65 -22.43
N ILE A 88 9.16 1.97 -21.21
CA ILE A 88 8.65 3.11 -20.44
C ILE A 88 9.69 4.24 -20.34
N ASP A 89 9.25 5.45 -20.05
CA ASP A 89 10.13 6.58 -19.78
C ASP A 89 10.78 6.46 -18.39
N HIS A 90 11.90 5.75 -18.32
CA HIS A 90 12.66 5.56 -17.07
C HIS A 90 13.10 6.88 -16.42
N LYS A 91 13.36 7.92 -17.20
CA LYS A 91 13.76 9.23 -16.67
C LYS A 91 12.60 9.87 -15.93
N LEU A 92 11.42 9.87 -16.53
CA LEU A 92 10.19 10.38 -15.92
C LEU A 92 9.83 9.61 -14.65
N TYR A 93 9.77 8.28 -14.72
CA TYR A 93 9.36 7.47 -13.57
C TYR A 93 10.35 7.53 -12.41
N LYS A 94 11.65 7.66 -12.69
CA LYS A 94 12.64 7.91 -11.66
C LYS A 94 12.41 9.26 -10.99
N GLU A 95 12.18 10.32 -11.75
CA GLU A 95 11.87 11.65 -11.22
C GLU A 95 10.58 11.61 -10.38
N LEU A 96 9.52 10.95 -10.85
CA LEU A 96 8.29 10.78 -10.09
C LEU A 96 8.50 10.04 -8.77
N THR A 97 9.30 8.97 -8.78
CA THR A 97 9.65 8.22 -7.56
C THR A 97 10.40 9.12 -6.56
N GLU A 98 11.34 9.93 -7.03
CA GLU A 98 12.04 10.90 -6.19
C GLU A 98 11.08 11.98 -5.64
N ARG A 99 10.13 12.46 -6.44
CA ARG A 99 9.07 13.38 -5.99
C ARG A 99 8.13 12.73 -4.97
N CYS A 100 7.80 11.44 -5.11
CA CYS A 100 7.04 10.69 -4.10
C CYS A 100 7.79 10.65 -2.76
N ILE A 101 9.08 10.37 -2.75
CA ILE A 101 9.89 10.32 -1.51
C ILE A 101 9.97 11.70 -0.84
N ILE A 102 10.20 12.77 -1.60
CA ILE A 102 10.24 14.13 -1.05
C ILE A 102 8.84 14.57 -0.59
N GLY A 103 7.80 14.23 -1.35
CA GLY A 103 6.40 14.44 -0.94
C GLY A 103 6.05 13.69 0.34
N ALA A 104 6.53 12.45 0.50
CA ALA A 104 6.39 11.67 1.71
C ALA A 104 7.06 12.35 2.92
N GLU A 105 8.27 12.89 2.76
CA GLU A 105 8.93 13.70 3.79
C GLU A 105 8.08 14.93 4.18
N ILE A 106 7.59 15.70 3.20
CA ILE A 106 6.74 16.87 3.44
C ILE A 106 5.47 16.49 4.20
N LEU A 107 4.81 15.42 3.81
CA LEU A 107 3.59 14.92 4.45
C LEU A 107 3.83 14.29 5.83
N GLY A 108 5.07 13.87 6.14
CA GLY A 108 5.43 13.18 7.38
C GLY A 108 5.15 11.68 7.34
N VAL A 109 5.17 11.09 6.14
CA VAL A 109 5.11 9.65 5.90
C VAL A 109 6.40 8.99 6.39
N GLU A 110 6.27 7.93 7.17
CA GLU A 110 7.42 7.19 7.71
C GLU A 110 7.84 6.03 6.81
N TRP A 111 6.86 5.34 6.22
CA TRP A 111 7.06 4.20 5.33
C TRP A 111 6.39 4.44 3.99
N LEU A 112 7.16 4.30 2.92
CA LEU A 112 6.67 4.38 1.54
C LEU A 112 6.73 3.00 0.90
N VAL A 113 5.58 2.50 0.46
CA VAL A 113 5.45 1.21 -0.23
C VAL A 113 5.86 1.36 -1.68
N VAL A 114 6.61 0.39 -2.18
CA VAL A 114 7.09 0.32 -3.56
C VAL A 114 6.97 -1.10 -4.09
N HIS A 115 6.42 -1.25 -5.29
CA HIS A 115 6.32 -2.56 -5.94
C HIS A 115 7.70 -3.04 -6.42
N PRO A 116 7.97 -4.35 -6.36
CA PRO A 116 9.08 -4.95 -7.09
C PRO A 116 8.77 -4.99 -8.59
N SER A 117 9.79 -5.21 -9.41
CA SER A 117 9.63 -5.34 -10.87
C SER A 117 10.13 -6.69 -11.35
N THR A 118 9.58 -7.16 -12.49
CA THR A 118 9.93 -8.46 -13.07
C THR A 118 10.59 -8.30 -14.43
N ASP A 119 11.78 -8.85 -14.58
CA ASP A 119 12.51 -8.83 -15.85
C ASP A 119 12.26 -10.10 -16.66
N PHE A 120 11.29 -10.07 -17.56
CA PHE A 120 10.94 -11.19 -18.43
C PHE A 120 11.88 -11.40 -19.63
N SER A 121 12.96 -10.65 -19.74
CA SER A 121 13.83 -10.62 -20.95
C SER A 121 14.67 -11.89 -21.12
N VAL A 122 14.86 -12.69 -20.06
CA VAL A 122 15.71 -13.87 -20.06
C VAL A 122 14.99 -15.11 -19.57
N ALA A 123 15.56 -16.32 -19.82
CA ALA A 123 14.97 -17.58 -19.39
C ALA A 123 14.97 -17.72 -17.85
N ASP A 124 16.09 -17.40 -17.19
CA ASP A 124 16.20 -17.35 -15.73
C ASP A 124 15.76 -15.96 -15.20
N TYR A 125 14.52 -15.61 -15.50
CA TYR A 125 13.97 -14.29 -15.24
C TYR A 125 13.76 -14.01 -13.74
N ILE A 126 13.50 -15.00 -12.92
CA ILE A 126 13.36 -14.84 -11.45
C ILE A 126 14.70 -14.39 -10.85
N HIS A 127 15.78 -15.08 -11.15
CA HIS A 127 17.11 -14.70 -10.68
C HIS A 127 17.52 -13.30 -11.20
N LYS A 128 17.24 -13.03 -12.48
CA LYS A 128 17.50 -11.72 -13.08
C LYS A 128 16.68 -10.61 -12.40
N SER A 129 15.41 -10.86 -12.14
CA SER A 129 14.54 -9.93 -11.41
C SER A 129 15.09 -9.65 -10.01
N LYS A 130 15.51 -10.69 -9.26
CA LYS A 130 16.15 -10.52 -7.95
C LYS A 130 17.33 -9.54 -8.03
N LEU A 131 18.26 -9.74 -8.95
CA LEU A 131 19.44 -8.88 -9.08
C LEU A 131 19.08 -7.43 -9.42
N ASN A 132 18.14 -7.24 -10.33
CA ASN A 132 17.66 -5.90 -10.73
C ASN A 132 16.96 -5.20 -9.55
N ASN A 133 16.14 -5.90 -8.80
CA ASN A 133 15.46 -5.36 -7.62
C ASN A 133 16.45 -5.01 -6.50
N ILE A 134 17.43 -5.85 -6.23
CA ILE A 134 18.49 -5.54 -5.24
C ILE A 134 19.21 -4.24 -5.61
N ASP A 135 19.62 -4.07 -6.87
CA ASP A 135 20.31 -2.86 -7.33
C ASP A 135 19.40 -1.62 -7.22
N TYR A 136 18.15 -1.74 -7.64
CA TYR A 136 17.15 -0.67 -7.57
C TYR A 136 16.88 -0.26 -6.12
N PHE A 137 16.52 -1.21 -5.25
CA PHE A 137 16.16 -0.91 -3.86
C PHE A 137 17.33 -0.41 -3.02
N LYS A 138 18.57 -0.84 -3.28
CA LYS A 138 19.76 -0.25 -2.64
C LYS A 138 19.89 1.24 -2.93
N LYS A 139 19.67 1.66 -4.16
CA LYS A 139 19.71 3.07 -4.56
C LYS A 139 18.54 3.84 -3.96
N LEU A 140 17.34 3.24 -3.99
CA LEU A 140 16.12 3.85 -3.49
C LEU A 140 16.17 4.08 -1.97
N VAL A 141 16.58 3.08 -1.19
CA VAL A 141 16.75 3.18 0.27
C VAL A 141 17.80 4.23 0.62
N SER A 142 18.92 4.26 -0.12
CA SER A 142 19.96 5.28 0.08
C SER A 142 19.46 6.70 -0.22
N PHE A 143 18.56 6.88 -1.20
CA PHE A 143 17.96 8.18 -1.47
C PHE A 143 16.92 8.53 -0.39
N ALA A 144 15.99 7.63 -0.08
CA ALA A 144 14.91 7.83 0.87
C ALA A 144 15.42 8.15 2.29
N SER A 145 16.54 7.54 2.70
CA SER A 145 17.15 7.79 4.02
C SER A 145 17.59 9.24 4.23
N LYS A 146 17.91 9.98 3.15
CA LYS A 146 18.25 11.41 3.20
C LYS A 146 17.02 12.30 3.48
N HIS A 147 15.84 11.73 3.29
CA HIS A 147 14.53 12.36 3.47
C HIS A 147 13.77 11.81 4.68
N ASN A 148 14.44 11.03 5.56
CA ASN A 148 13.81 10.37 6.72
C ASN A 148 12.63 9.46 6.36
N VAL A 149 12.56 8.98 5.13
CA VAL A 149 11.56 8.05 4.63
C VAL A 149 12.17 6.65 4.53
N LYS A 150 11.43 5.64 5.00
CA LYS A 150 11.80 4.23 4.91
C LYS A 150 11.02 3.58 3.77
N ILE A 151 11.62 2.57 3.14
CA ILE A 151 11.00 1.87 2.01
C ILE A 151 10.54 0.48 2.45
N ALA A 152 9.32 0.11 2.07
CA ALA A 152 8.80 -1.23 2.19
C ALA A 152 8.44 -1.78 0.80
N VAL A 153 8.89 -3.00 0.51
CA VAL A 153 8.52 -3.69 -0.73
C VAL A 153 7.32 -4.60 -0.47
N GLU A 154 6.40 -4.64 -1.43
CA GLU A 154 5.12 -5.34 -1.31
C GLU A 154 5.17 -6.73 -1.94
N ASN A 155 4.46 -7.72 -1.33
CA ASN A 155 4.19 -8.98 -1.99
C ASN A 155 3.21 -8.78 -3.14
N MET A 156 3.50 -9.41 -4.27
CA MET A 156 2.68 -9.28 -5.48
C MET A 156 1.71 -10.46 -5.62
N TRP A 157 0.72 -10.29 -6.48
CA TRP A 157 -0.15 -11.36 -6.94
C TRP A 157 -0.12 -11.44 -8.46
N ASP A 158 -0.48 -12.60 -9.01
CA ASP A 158 -0.50 -12.85 -10.44
C ASP A 158 -1.64 -13.81 -10.79
N LEU A 159 -2.21 -13.65 -11.96
CA LEU A 159 -3.25 -14.54 -12.50
C LEU A 159 -2.72 -15.91 -12.94
N HIS A 160 -1.43 -16.17 -12.77
CA HIS A 160 -0.76 -17.44 -13.11
C HIS A 160 -1.01 -17.92 -14.51
N ILE A 161 -0.90 -17.03 -15.46
CA ILE A 161 -0.83 -17.46 -16.86
C ILE A 161 0.56 -18.06 -17.06
N ALA A 162 0.67 -19.36 -16.75
CA ALA A 162 1.89 -20.12 -17.02
C ALA A 162 2.43 -19.81 -18.44
N PRO A 163 3.77 -19.82 -18.65
CA PRO A 163 4.79 -20.34 -17.73
C PRO A 163 5.48 -19.29 -16.86
N LYS A 164 5.16 -18.01 -16.96
CA LYS A 164 5.84 -16.93 -16.25
C LYS A 164 4.90 -16.26 -15.26
N ARG A 165 5.43 -15.82 -14.12
CA ARG A 165 4.73 -15.09 -13.07
C ARG A 165 5.53 -13.86 -12.64
N LEU A 166 4.90 -12.94 -11.92
CA LEU A 166 5.59 -11.79 -11.35
C LEU A 166 6.58 -12.24 -10.24
N TYR A 167 7.63 -11.47 -10.06
CA TYR A 167 8.58 -11.60 -8.96
C TYR A 167 7.92 -11.14 -7.65
N CYS A 168 8.31 -11.74 -6.53
CA CYS A 168 7.71 -11.53 -5.20
C CYS A 168 6.23 -11.94 -5.08
N THR A 169 5.75 -12.86 -5.91
CA THR A 169 4.49 -13.60 -5.67
C THR A 169 4.71 -14.78 -4.69
N SER A 170 5.94 -15.03 -4.24
CA SER A 170 6.32 -15.96 -3.18
C SER A 170 6.90 -15.18 -2.01
N ILE A 171 6.54 -15.58 -0.79
CA ILE A 171 7.03 -14.95 0.44
C ILE A 171 8.55 -15.14 0.60
N GLU A 172 9.08 -16.28 0.17
CA GLU A 172 10.50 -16.57 0.21
C GLU A 172 11.30 -15.62 -0.69
N GLU A 173 10.79 -15.30 -1.88
CA GLU A 173 11.42 -14.32 -2.78
C GLU A 173 11.41 -12.91 -2.17
N LEU A 174 10.31 -12.54 -1.54
CA LEU A 174 10.17 -11.26 -0.86
C LEU A 174 11.15 -11.13 0.32
N ILE A 175 11.24 -12.17 1.16
CA ILE A 175 12.17 -12.23 2.29
C ILE A 175 13.62 -12.17 1.79
N ASP A 176 13.96 -12.95 0.77
CA ASP A 176 15.30 -12.98 0.19
C ASP A 176 15.72 -11.62 -0.39
N LEU A 177 14.79 -10.90 -1.04
CA LEU A 177 15.02 -9.53 -1.51
C LEU A 177 15.29 -8.58 -0.33
N VAL A 178 14.43 -8.60 0.69
CA VAL A 178 14.54 -7.68 1.84
C VAL A 178 15.82 -7.95 2.64
N ASP A 179 16.18 -9.21 2.86
CA ASP A 179 17.42 -9.57 3.56
C ASP A 179 18.68 -9.20 2.75
N SER A 180 18.56 -9.04 1.41
CA SER A 180 19.64 -8.60 0.54
C SER A 180 19.87 -7.09 0.50
N VAL A 181 18.96 -6.29 1.11
CA VAL A 181 19.00 -4.81 1.07
C VAL A 181 18.80 -4.24 2.47
N ASN A 182 19.90 -3.80 3.08
CA ASN A 182 19.83 -3.22 4.43
C ASN A 182 18.90 -1.97 4.47
N GLY A 183 17.99 -1.96 5.44
CA GLY A 183 17.02 -0.87 5.63
C GLY A 183 15.72 -1.02 4.83
N LEU A 184 15.57 -2.07 4.04
CA LEU A 184 14.31 -2.40 3.36
C LEU A 184 13.37 -3.16 4.31
N GLY A 185 12.08 -2.79 4.31
CA GLY A 185 11.02 -3.48 5.04
C GLY A 185 10.07 -4.24 4.11
N ILE A 186 9.17 -5.01 4.69
CA ILE A 186 8.08 -5.68 3.96
C ILE A 186 6.77 -4.91 4.19
N CYS A 187 6.07 -4.62 3.10
CA CYS A 187 4.64 -4.40 3.08
C CYS A 187 3.96 -5.75 2.80
N PHE A 188 3.13 -6.22 3.73
CA PHE A 188 2.36 -7.42 3.49
C PHE A 188 0.94 -7.04 3.08
N ASP A 189 0.58 -7.32 1.83
CA ASP A 189 -0.78 -7.21 1.36
C ASP A 189 -1.49 -8.55 1.57
N VAL A 190 -2.52 -8.52 2.43
CA VAL A 190 -3.28 -9.72 2.82
C VAL A 190 -4.16 -10.22 1.69
N GLU A 191 -4.65 -9.34 0.81
CA GLU A 191 -5.45 -9.71 -0.35
C GLU A 191 -4.59 -10.39 -1.41
N HIS A 192 -3.41 -9.84 -1.71
CA HIS A 192 -2.46 -10.45 -2.63
C HIS A 192 -2.08 -11.86 -2.19
N ALA A 193 -1.79 -12.04 -0.89
CA ALA A 193 -1.50 -13.35 -0.34
C ALA A 193 -2.72 -14.30 -0.41
N ALA A 194 -3.93 -13.79 -0.21
CA ALA A 194 -5.16 -14.58 -0.31
C ALA A 194 -5.49 -14.99 -1.75
N ILE A 195 -5.30 -14.11 -2.74
CA ILE A 195 -5.43 -14.44 -4.17
C ILE A 195 -4.42 -15.52 -4.57
N MET A 196 -3.23 -15.49 -3.98
CA MET A 196 -2.17 -16.50 -4.19
C MET A 196 -2.39 -17.78 -3.37
N GLU A 197 -3.55 -17.90 -2.69
CA GLU A 197 -3.91 -19.06 -1.85
C GLU A 197 -2.87 -19.39 -0.75
N MET A 198 -2.16 -18.36 -0.26
CA MET A 198 -1.15 -18.51 0.78
C MET A 198 -1.80 -18.64 2.16
N ASN A 199 -1.19 -19.46 3.02
CA ASN A 199 -1.54 -19.49 4.45
C ASN A 199 -1.07 -18.20 5.14
N GLN A 200 -2.00 -17.34 5.56
CA GLN A 200 -1.72 -16.02 6.11
C GLN A 200 -0.86 -16.09 7.39
N ILE A 201 -1.15 -17.04 8.28
CA ILE A 201 -0.42 -17.22 9.54
C ILE A 201 1.04 -17.60 9.27
N GLU A 202 1.26 -18.58 8.40
CA GLU A 202 2.62 -19.03 8.06
C GLU A 202 3.40 -17.94 7.31
N CYS A 203 2.76 -17.20 6.39
CA CYS A 203 3.39 -16.05 5.72
C CYS A 203 3.88 -15.02 6.73
N MET A 204 3.01 -14.55 7.62
CA MET A 204 3.37 -13.54 8.61
C MET A 204 4.44 -14.05 9.57
N LYS A 205 4.40 -15.33 9.98
CA LYS A 205 5.42 -15.97 10.81
C LYS A 205 6.79 -15.99 10.12
N LEU A 206 6.85 -16.33 8.83
CA LEU A 206 8.09 -16.32 8.05
C LEU A 206 8.65 -14.90 7.87
N ILE A 207 7.77 -13.93 7.61
CA ILE A 207 8.13 -12.51 7.50
C ILE A 207 8.70 -11.98 8.84
N GLY A 208 8.03 -12.29 9.95
CA GLY A 208 8.45 -11.90 11.29
C GLY A 208 8.67 -10.39 11.44
N ASN A 209 9.80 -9.99 11.98
CA ASN A 209 10.14 -8.58 12.25
C ASN A 209 10.41 -7.73 10.99
N ARG A 210 10.45 -8.32 9.80
CA ARG A 210 10.53 -7.60 8.52
C ARG A 210 9.23 -6.92 8.14
N LEU A 211 8.09 -7.35 8.74
CA LEU A 211 6.78 -6.72 8.55
C LEU A 211 6.79 -5.30 9.11
N LYS A 212 6.66 -4.31 8.24
CA LYS A 212 6.66 -2.88 8.60
C LYS A 212 5.38 -2.19 8.20
N VAL A 213 4.77 -2.63 7.12
CA VAL A 213 3.59 -2.06 6.50
C VAL A 213 2.59 -3.17 6.22
N LEU A 214 1.31 -2.85 6.31
CA LEU A 214 0.21 -3.75 6.03
C LEU A 214 -0.77 -3.07 5.06
N HIS A 215 -1.13 -3.75 3.98
CA HIS A 215 -2.29 -3.41 3.16
C HIS A 215 -3.41 -4.40 3.44
N VAL A 216 -4.61 -3.86 3.64
CA VAL A 216 -5.79 -4.61 4.06
C VAL A 216 -6.94 -4.34 3.12
N SER A 217 -7.32 -5.34 2.38
CA SER A 217 -8.51 -5.38 1.53
C SER A 217 -9.08 -6.79 1.45
N ASP A 218 -10.20 -6.93 0.79
CA ASP A 218 -10.88 -8.21 0.58
C ASP A 218 -11.17 -8.40 -0.91
N TYR A 219 -11.39 -9.65 -1.34
CA TYR A 219 -11.67 -9.98 -2.72
C TYR A 219 -12.75 -11.06 -2.85
N LEU A 220 -13.55 -10.97 -3.89
CA LEU A 220 -14.50 -12.02 -4.29
C LEU A 220 -13.93 -12.94 -5.38
N ASN A 221 -13.21 -12.34 -6.31
CA ASN A 221 -12.51 -12.99 -7.42
C ASN A 221 -11.50 -11.99 -7.98
N VAL A 222 -10.69 -12.39 -8.95
CA VAL A 222 -9.63 -11.57 -9.55
C VAL A 222 -10.09 -10.27 -10.26
N LYS A 223 -11.40 -10.06 -10.41
CA LYS A 223 -11.97 -8.81 -10.96
C LYS A 223 -12.57 -7.94 -9.88
N ASP A 224 -12.97 -8.54 -8.77
CA ASP A 224 -13.59 -7.89 -7.62
C ASP A 224 -12.62 -7.95 -6.45
N ILE A 225 -11.61 -7.11 -6.53
CA ILE A 225 -10.49 -6.94 -5.59
C ILE A 225 -10.58 -5.57 -4.90
N HIS A 226 -9.76 -5.33 -3.89
CA HIS A 226 -9.70 -4.11 -3.08
C HIS A 226 -11.05 -3.71 -2.51
N LEU A 227 -11.80 -4.71 -2.03
CA LEU A 227 -13.07 -4.53 -1.34
C LEU A 227 -12.86 -4.28 0.16
N LEU A 228 -13.90 -3.78 0.82
CA LEU A 228 -13.90 -3.66 2.28
C LEU A 228 -13.90 -5.07 2.93
N PRO A 229 -13.18 -5.30 4.04
CA PRO A 229 -13.25 -6.52 4.82
C PRO A 229 -14.69 -7.00 5.07
N TYR A 230 -14.90 -8.32 4.98
CA TYR A 230 -16.20 -9.02 5.00
C TYR A 230 -17.06 -8.88 3.74
N MET A 231 -16.60 -8.19 2.71
CA MET A 231 -17.29 -8.16 1.40
C MET A 231 -16.77 -9.24 0.44
N GLY A 232 -15.75 -10.00 0.83
CA GLY A 232 -15.09 -11.02 0.02
C GLY A 232 -14.97 -12.36 0.72
N LYS A 233 -13.87 -13.06 0.42
CA LYS A 233 -13.60 -14.45 0.85
C LYS A 233 -12.49 -14.57 1.89
N SER A 234 -11.80 -13.47 2.23
CA SER A 234 -10.66 -13.50 3.13
C SER A 234 -11.04 -14.04 4.51
N ASN A 235 -10.19 -14.87 5.08
CA ASN A 235 -10.39 -15.40 6.44
C ASN A 235 -9.84 -14.41 7.48
N TRP A 236 -10.70 -13.51 7.93
CA TRP A 236 -10.31 -12.45 8.87
C TRP A 236 -9.84 -12.97 10.22
N ASN A 237 -10.31 -14.14 10.68
CA ASN A 237 -9.82 -14.75 11.92
C ASN A 237 -8.36 -15.17 11.76
N GLU A 238 -8.00 -15.80 10.64
CA GLU A 238 -6.64 -16.23 10.33
C GLU A 238 -5.70 -15.03 10.17
N ILE A 239 -6.12 -13.98 9.44
CA ILE A 239 -5.34 -12.75 9.27
C ILE A 239 -5.05 -12.10 10.63
N MET A 240 -6.08 -11.93 11.46
CA MET A 240 -5.93 -11.31 12.77
C MET A 240 -5.10 -12.16 13.73
N GLU A 241 -5.19 -13.49 13.66
CA GLU A 241 -4.33 -14.43 14.40
C GLU A 241 -2.88 -14.29 13.96
N GLY A 242 -2.61 -14.28 12.66
CA GLY A 242 -1.26 -14.10 12.12
C GLY A 242 -0.60 -12.81 12.60
N LEU A 243 -1.33 -11.69 12.59
CA LEU A 243 -0.85 -10.40 13.09
C LEU A 243 -0.56 -10.41 14.59
N ARG A 244 -1.37 -11.13 15.40
CA ARG A 244 -1.09 -11.32 16.83
C ARG A 244 0.18 -12.11 17.05
N ASN A 245 0.33 -13.25 16.36
CA ASN A 245 1.45 -14.16 16.51
C ASN A 245 2.81 -13.50 16.26
N VAL A 246 2.84 -12.50 15.39
CA VAL A 246 4.07 -11.72 15.11
C VAL A 246 4.16 -10.41 15.89
N ASN A 247 3.20 -10.15 16.80
CA ASN A 247 3.11 -8.91 17.58
C ASN A 247 3.16 -7.65 16.71
N TYR A 248 2.49 -7.66 15.55
CA TYR A 248 2.43 -6.48 14.69
C TYR A 248 1.69 -5.34 15.39
N ASP A 249 2.33 -4.18 15.51
CA ASP A 249 1.80 -2.99 16.19
C ASP A 249 1.66 -1.75 15.28
N GLY A 250 1.98 -1.92 13.99
CA GLY A 250 1.89 -0.87 12.97
C GLY A 250 0.46 -0.46 12.61
N LEU A 251 0.29 -0.01 11.36
CA LEU A 251 -1.01 0.42 10.86
C LEU A 251 -1.80 -0.77 10.28
N PHE A 252 -3.06 -0.87 10.67
CA PHE A 252 -4.06 -1.68 10.00
C PHE A 252 -4.67 -0.80 8.90
N ASN A 253 -4.03 -0.81 7.71
CA ASN A 253 -4.29 0.15 6.66
C ASN A 253 -5.24 -0.40 5.61
N PHE A 254 -6.42 0.17 5.50
CA PHE A 254 -7.37 -0.15 4.43
C PHE A 254 -6.90 0.39 3.08
N GLU A 255 -6.66 -0.51 2.13
CA GLU A 255 -6.44 -0.20 0.72
C GLU A 255 -7.61 -0.71 -0.11
N ILE A 256 -8.74 -0.01 -0.06
CA ILE A 256 -10.05 -0.44 -0.54
C ILE A 256 -10.60 0.44 -1.66
N HIS A 257 -9.76 0.76 -2.64
CA HIS A 257 -10.07 1.73 -3.69
C HIS A 257 -11.23 1.32 -4.62
N ARG A 258 -11.67 0.07 -4.59
CA ARG A 258 -12.84 -0.39 -5.34
C ARG A 258 -14.12 -0.48 -4.51
N PHE A 259 -14.03 -0.27 -3.20
CA PHE A 259 -15.18 -0.31 -2.29
C PHE A 259 -16.28 0.69 -2.68
N LEU A 260 -15.90 1.89 -3.11
CA LEU A 260 -16.86 2.96 -3.40
C LEU A 260 -17.12 3.19 -4.90
N VAL A 261 -16.59 2.37 -5.81
CA VAL A 261 -16.66 2.59 -7.27
C VAL A 261 -18.08 2.86 -7.76
N ASN A 262 -19.07 2.09 -7.28
CA ASN A 262 -20.47 2.18 -7.69
C ASN A 262 -21.38 2.86 -6.65
N ILE A 263 -20.79 3.46 -5.59
CA ILE A 263 -21.56 4.14 -4.56
C ILE A 263 -21.81 5.60 -4.99
N PRO A 264 -23.06 6.12 -4.88
CA PRO A 264 -23.37 7.52 -5.13
C PRO A 264 -22.61 8.45 -4.17
N GLU A 265 -22.24 9.62 -4.65
CA GLU A 265 -21.39 10.58 -3.89
C GLU A 265 -21.99 11.05 -2.56
N ASP A 266 -23.32 11.22 -2.49
CA ASP A 266 -24.04 11.62 -1.29
C ASP A 266 -23.97 10.55 -0.17
N LEU A 267 -23.59 9.31 -0.51
CA LEU A 267 -23.39 8.22 0.41
C LEU A 267 -21.92 7.97 0.81
N TYR A 268 -20.94 8.68 0.25
CA TYR A 268 -19.52 8.45 0.57
C TYR A 268 -19.22 8.56 2.06
N LEU A 269 -19.70 9.62 2.72
CA LEU A 269 -19.44 9.78 4.15
C LEU A 269 -20.04 8.65 4.98
N LEU A 270 -21.24 8.18 4.63
CA LEU A 270 -21.87 7.05 5.33
C LEU A 270 -21.07 5.76 5.13
N SER A 271 -20.63 5.51 3.90
CA SER A 271 -19.85 4.32 3.55
C SER A 271 -18.45 4.34 4.21
N LEU A 272 -17.80 5.51 4.27
CA LEU A 272 -16.53 5.66 5.00
C LEU A 272 -16.70 5.49 6.52
N LYS A 273 -17.80 5.95 7.11
CA LYS A 273 -18.13 5.65 8.53
C LYS A 273 -18.34 4.15 8.75
N TYR A 274 -19.00 3.48 7.82
CA TYR A 274 -19.17 2.03 7.87
C TYR A 274 -17.83 1.30 7.81
N SER A 275 -16.94 1.71 6.89
CA SER A 275 -15.58 1.12 6.83
C SER A 275 -14.78 1.36 8.12
N PHE A 276 -14.93 2.53 8.74
CA PHE A 276 -14.28 2.84 10.01
C PHE A 276 -14.77 1.91 11.14
N GLU A 277 -16.09 1.64 11.24
CA GLU A 277 -16.63 0.72 12.22
C GLU A 277 -16.19 -0.75 11.97
N ILE A 278 -16.07 -1.17 10.72
CA ILE A 278 -15.49 -2.49 10.36
C ILE A 278 -14.06 -2.59 10.87
N GLY A 279 -13.23 -1.57 10.64
CA GLY A 279 -11.85 -1.54 11.12
C GLY A 279 -11.76 -1.60 12.66
N LYS A 280 -12.59 -0.83 13.35
CA LYS A 280 -12.69 -0.88 14.82
C LYS A 280 -13.08 -2.27 15.31
N LYS A 281 -14.05 -2.90 14.67
CA LYS A 281 -14.50 -4.26 15.00
C LYS A 281 -13.36 -5.26 14.90
N LEU A 282 -12.58 -5.24 13.82
CA LEU A 282 -11.42 -6.12 13.63
C LEU A 282 -10.35 -5.88 14.70
N LEU A 283 -10.02 -4.62 14.99
CA LEU A 283 -9.04 -4.27 16.02
C LEU A 283 -9.49 -4.63 17.43
N HIS A 284 -10.79 -4.49 17.74
CA HIS A 284 -11.36 -4.85 19.04
C HIS A 284 -11.32 -6.37 19.29
N ILE A 285 -11.70 -7.18 18.31
CA ILE A 285 -11.56 -8.64 18.38
C ILE A 285 -10.10 -9.02 18.69
N ASN A 286 -9.14 -8.34 18.07
CA ASN A 286 -7.74 -8.58 18.32
C ASN A 286 -7.30 -8.27 19.78
N GLU A 287 -7.87 -7.23 20.39
CA GLU A 287 -7.58 -6.87 21.79
C GLU A 287 -8.22 -7.82 22.77
N GLU A 288 -9.49 -8.21 22.56
CA GLU A 288 -10.20 -9.19 23.41
C GLU A 288 -9.49 -10.54 23.44
N MET A 289 -8.98 -11.01 22.29
CA MET A 289 -8.26 -12.29 22.22
C MET A 289 -6.89 -12.24 22.92
N LYS A 290 -6.19 -11.10 22.87
CA LYS A 290 -4.94 -10.89 23.61
C LYS A 290 -5.11 -10.88 25.14
N GLN A 291 -6.30 -10.55 25.64
CA GLN A 291 -6.59 -10.55 27.07
C GLN A 291 -6.98 -11.94 27.60
N ASN A 292 -7.30 -12.86 26.71
CA ASN A 292 -7.72 -14.22 27.06
C ASN A 292 -6.60 -15.27 26.88
N GLU A 293 -5.44 -14.87 26.34
CA GLU A 293 -4.19 -15.64 26.28
C GLU A 293 -3.30 -15.35 27.49
#